data_a06da2a56f124d952caf30952fc3c1d6
#
_entry.id   a06da2a56f124d952caf30952fc3c1d6
#
_cell.length_a   1.000
_cell.length_b   1.000
_cell.length_c   1.000
_cell.angle_alpha   90.00
_cell.angle_beta   90.00
_cell.angle_gamma   90.00
#
_symmetry.space_group_name_H-M   'P 1'
#
loop_
_entity.id
_entity.type
_entity.pdbx_description
1 polymer ?
#
loop_
_entity_poly.entity_id
_entity_poly.type
_entity_poly.pdbx_seq_one_letter_code
_entity_poly.pdbx_strand_id
1 'polypeptide(L)'
;MIRSALNKTEFAKEMGISRSSLYYKPKRPIIDEEVKRQIESVLVDHPAYGHKRIALDLKLNKKRILRVMNKFGIKPYRRKLKKMIKKDDLNKPATKYKNLIKDIKIDKPNMVWCTDFTYIKYKLKFIYLATIIDLFTREVVGHNVSRFHNRFLVIGALEDALSKYPSPLIVHSDQGSEYDSFDFTNLVESIGAKVSMSTKGSPWENGYQESFFGKLKVESGDLNRFET
;
A
#
# COMPACT_ATOMS: atom_id res chain seq x y z
N MET A 1 45.04 -41.60 -18.25
CA MET A 1 45.71 -41.73 -19.55
C MET A 1 45.28 -40.59 -20.45
N ILE A 2 46.20 -39.70 -20.68
CA ILE A 2 46.45 -38.82 -21.83
C ILE A 2 45.20 -38.55 -22.72
N ARG A 3 44.40 -37.55 -22.37
CA ARG A 3 43.70 -36.76 -23.36
C ARG A 3 44.69 -35.71 -23.87
N SER A 4 45.46 -36.14 -24.88
CA SER A 4 46.35 -35.28 -25.64
C SER A 4 45.61 -34.04 -26.10
N ALA A 5 46.29 -32.95 -26.08
CA ALA A 5 45.87 -31.63 -26.46
C ALA A 5 45.23 -31.61 -27.86
N LEU A 6 43.94 -31.85 -27.94
CA LEU A 6 43.18 -31.55 -29.14
C LEU A 6 43.37 -30.06 -29.45
N ASN A 7 43.88 -29.81 -30.65
CA ASN A 7 44.03 -28.44 -31.13
C ASN A 7 42.66 -27.74 -30.99
N LYS A 8 42.60 -26.66 -30.21
CA LYS A 8 41.36 -25.97 -29.89
C LYS A 8 40.57 -25.54 -31.13
N THR A 9 41.25 -25.39 -32.24
CA THR A 9 40.63 -25.10 -33.53
C THR A 9 39.88 -26.30 -34.09
N GLU A 10 40.45 -27.52 -34.00
CA GLU A 10 39.82 -28.77 -34.41
C GLU A 10 38.64 -29.11 -33.52
N PHE A 11 38.79 -28.96 -32.21
CA PHE A 11 37.70 -29.12 -31.24
C PHE A 11 36.52 -28.17 -31.50
N ALA A 12 36.79 -26.90 -31.79
CA ALA A 12 35.71 -25.95 -32.11
C ALA A 12 34.97 -26.32 -33.41
N LYS A 13 35.73 -26.80 -34.40
CA LYS A 13 35.19 -27.26 -35.69
C LYS A 13 34.34 -28.49 -35.54
N GLU A 14 34.79 -29.48 -34.75
CA GLU A 14 34.03 -30.69 -34.43
C GLU A 14 32.72 -30.38 -33.68
N MET A 15 32.74 -29.40 -32.76
CA MET A 15 31.57 -28.93 -32.02
C MET A 15 30.68 -27.99 -32.82
N GLY A 16 31.02 -27.62 -34.05
CA GLY A 16 30.24 -26.71 -34.92
C GLY A 16 30.17 -25.26 -34.37
N ILE A 17 31.15 -24.84 -33.55
CA ILE A 17 31.15 -23.50 -32.93
C ILE A 17 32.42 -22.72 -33.34
N SER A 18 32.37 -21.41 -33.20
CA SER A 18 33.56 -20.58 -33.48
C SER A 18 34.62 -20.80 -32.38
N ARG A 19 35.92 -20.71 -32.74
CA ARG A 19 37.02 -20.81 -31.78
C ARG A 19 36.88 -19.78 -30.62
N SER A 20 36.37 -18.57 -30.90
CA SER A 20 36.11 -17.54 -29.89
C SER A 20 35.04 -17.96 -28.86
N SER A 21 34.09 -18.82 -29.27
CA SER A 21 33.04 -19.33 -28.39
C SER A 21 33.60 -20.22 -27.26
N LEU A 22 34.79 -20.88 -27.50
CA LEU A 22 35.47 -21.69 -26.47
C LEU A 22 35.98 -20.83 -25.30
N TYR A 23 36.23 -19.58 -25.52
CA TYR A 23 36.75 -18.64 -24.52
C TYR A 23 35.65 -17.75 -23.93
N TYR A 24 34.44 -17.86 -24.46
CA TYR A 24 33.34 -17.04 -23.99
C TYR A 24 32.94 -17.43 -22.56
N LYS A 25 33.16 -16.54 -21.63
CA LYS A 25 32.65 -16.67 -20.28
C LYS A 25 31.38 -15.82 -20.16
N PRO A 26 30.20 -16.40 -19.91
CA PRO A 26 28.99 -15.63 -19.79
C PRO A 26 29.06 -14.70 -18.58
N LYS A 27 29.03 -13.40 -18.81
CA LYS A 27 29.04 -12.36 -17.75
C LYS A 27 27.66 -12.22 -17.07
N ARG A 28 26.58 -12.62 -17.75
CA ARG A 28 25.21 -12.45 -17.26
C ARG A 28 24.93 -13.14 -15.91
N PRO A 29 25.41 -14.37 -15.63
CA PRO A 29 25.15 -15.02 -14.34
C PRO A 29 25.65 -14.20 -13.15
N ILE A 30 26.86 -13.64 -13.23
CA ILE A 30 27.48 -12.84 -12.16
C ILE A 30 26.70 -11.54 -11.96
N ILE A 31 26.32 -10.87 -13.05
CA ILE A 31 25.52 -9.66 -13.01
C ILE A 31 24.12 -9.95 -12.46
N ASP A 32 23.54 -11.08 -12.79
CA ASP A 32 22.21 -11.47 -12.30
C ASP A 32 22.22 -11.76 -10.80
N GLU A 33 23.27 -12.39 -10.26
CA GLU A 33 23.43 -12.61 -8.81
C GLU A 33 23.56 -11.28 -8.05
N GLU A 34 24.31 -10.33 -8.60
CA GLU A 34 24.43 -9.01 -7.98
C GLU A 34 23.09 -8.26 -7.99
N VAL A 35 22.39 -8.26 -9.11
CA VAL A 35 21.05 -7.65 -9.21
C VAL A 35 20.05 -8.37 -8.29
N LYS A 36 20.16 -9.69 -8.12
CA LYS A 36 19.35 -10.45 -7.16
C LYS A 36 19.53 -9.91 -5.75
N ARG A 37 20.78 -9.76 -5.27
CA ARG A 37 21.06 -9.23 -3.92
C ARG A 37 20.49 -7.84 -3.73
N GLN A 38 20.62 -6.98 -4.73
CA GLN A 38 20.03 -5.62 -4.69
C GLN A 38 18.49 -5.69 -4.60
N ILE A 39 17.84 -6.56 -5.37
CA ILE A 39 16.38 -6.77 -5.30
C ILE A 39 15.97 -7.27 -3.91
N GLU A 40 16.68 -8.24 -3.35
CA GLU A 40 16.41 -8.79 -2.03
C GLU A 40 16.57 -7.73 -0.93
N SER A 41 17.58 -6.87 -1.01
CA SER A 41 17.77 -5.74 -0.10
C SER A 41 16.57 -4.77 -0.14
N VAL A 42 16.13 -4.37 -1.33
CA VAL A 42 14.94 -3.50 -1.47
C VAL A 42 13.69 -4.17 -0.91
N LEU A 43 13.53 -5.48 -1.07
CA LEU A 43 12.37 -6.21 -0.56
C LEU A 43 12.37 -6.40 0.97
N VAL A 44 13.51 -6.25 1.63
CA VAL A 44 13.57 -6.19 3.11
C VAL A 44 12.85 -4.96 3.63
N ASP A 45 13.11 -3.80 3.01
CA ASP A 45 12.49 -2.54 3.42
C ASP A 45 11.08 -2.36 2.82
N HIS A 46 10.86 -2.86 1.61
CA HIS A 46 9.63 -2.70 0.83
C HIS A 46 9.08 -4.04 0.31
N PRO A 47 8.53 -4.90 1.17
CA PRO A 47 8.17 -6.28 0.81
C PRO A 47 7.16 -6.41 -0.34
N ALA A 48 6.34 -5.38 -0.58
CA ALA A 48 5.31 -5.37 -1.61
C ALA A 48 5.75 -4.78 -2.95
N TYR A 49 7.00 -4.29 -3.07
CA TYR A 49 7.47 -3.67 -4.30
C TYR A 49 7.51 -4.69 -5.44
N GLY A 50 6.76 -4.42 -6.51
CA GLY A 50 6.87 -5.16 -7.77
C GLY A 50 8.03 -4.65 -8.62
N HIS A 51 8.38 -5.40 -9.67
CA HIS A 51 9.51 -5.11 -10.55
C HIS A 51 9.61 -3.65 -11.04
N LYS A 52 8.47 -2.94 -11.20
CA LYS A 52 8.47 -1.54 -11.66
C LYS A 52 9.00 -0.59 -10.58
N ARG A 53 8.57 -0.75 -9.31
CA ARG A 53 9.04 0.07 -8.20
C ARG A 53 10.48 -0.24 -7.84
N ILE A 54 10.86 -1.53 -7.79
CA ILE A 54 12.25 -1.95 -7.59
C ILE A 54 13.16 -1.36 -8.68
N ALA A 55 12.69 -1.32 -9.93
CA ALA A 55 13.46 -0.73 -11.03
C ALA A 55 13.67 0.78 -10.87
N LEU A 56 12.70 1.50 -10.33
CA LEU A 56 12.83 2.94 -10.02
C LEU A 56 13.82 3.16 -8.87
N ASP A 57 13.70 2.38 -7.81
CA ASP A 57 14.54 2.47 -6.63
C ASP A 57 16.02 2.20 -6.96
N LEU A 58 16.29 1.10 -7.66
CA LEU A 58 17.63 0.70 -8.08
C LEU A 58 18.15 1.47 -9.31
N LYS A 59 17.33 2.34 -9.93
CA LYS A 59 17.64 3.04 -11.20
C LYS A 59 18.05 2.07 -12.31
N LEU A 60 17.45 0.87 -12.35
CA LEU A 60 17.73 -0.16 -13.33
C LEU A 60 16.55 -0.37 -14.30
N ASN A 61 16.83 -0.98 -15.46
CA ASN A 61 15.80 -1.28 -16.44
C ASN A 61 14.78 -2.29 -15.88
N LYS A 62 13.48 -1.95 -15.95
CA LYS A 62 12.37 -2.81 -15.46
C LYS A 62 12.33 -4.20 -16.06
N LYS A 63 12.74 -4.38 -17.34
CA LYS A 63 12.82 -5.69 -18.00
C LYS A 63 13.93 -6.55 -17.38
N ARG A 64 15.05 -5.92 -16.99
CA ARG A 64 16.16 -6.62 -16.30
C ARG A 64 15.69 -7.13 -14.94
N ILE A 65 15.06 -6.26 -14.13
CA ILE A 65 14.52 -6.65 -12.82
C ILE A 65 13.52 -7.79 -12.96
N LEU A 66 12.54 -7.68 -13.87
CA LEU A 66 11.54 -8.73 -14.08
C LEU A 66 12.19 -10.07 -14.47
N ARG A 67 13.18 -10.04 -15.37
CA ARG A 67 13.92 -11.24 -15.79
C ARG A 67 14.65 -11.91 -14.62
N VAL A 68 15.33 -11.12 -13.79
CA VAL A 68 16.05 -11.62 -12.62
C VAL A 68 15.07 -12.17 -11.58
N MET A 69 14.00 -11.44 -11.27
CA MET A 69 12.97 -11.94 -10.37
C MET A 69 12.39 -13.28 -10.83
N ASN A 70 12.07 -13.41 -12.12
CA ASN A 70 11.55 -14.66 -12.68
C ASN A 70 12.59 -15.78 -12.64
N LYS A 71 13.85 -15.48 -12.95
CA LYS A 71 14.96 -16.45 -12.95
C LYS A 71 15.19 -17.07 -11.57
N PHE A 72 15.09 -16.25 -10.52
CA PHE A 72 15.33 -16.68 -9.14
C PHE A 72 14.05 -16.94 -8.35
N GLY A 73 12.88 -16.90 -8.99
CA GLY A 73 11.61 -17.16 -8.32
C GLY A 73 11.21 -16.11 -7.27
N ILE A 74 11.78 -14.91 -7.32
CA ILE A 74 11.52 -13.84 -6.35
C ILE A 74 10.13 -13.26 -6.60
N LYS A 75 9.27 -13.34 -5.58
CA LYS A 75 7.90 -12.81 -5.65
C LYS A 75 7.70 -11.79 -4.54
N PRO A 76 7.19 -10.59 -4.84
CA PRO A 76 6.85 -9.61 -3.81
C PRO A 76 5.71 -10.14 -2.95
N TYR A 77 5.70 -9.73 -1.69
CA TYR A 77 4.61 -10.08 -0.77
C TYR A 77 3.26 -9.61 -1.34
N ARG A 78 2.26 -10.50 -1.26
CA ARG A 78 0.86 -10.19 -1.60
C ARG A 78 -0.02 -10.59 -0.43
N ARG A 79 -0.73 -9.61 0.13
CA ARG A 79 -1.72 -9.89 1.16
C ARG A 79 -2.81 -10.79 0.59
N LYS A 80 -3.06 -11.94 1.21
CA LYS A 80 -4.20 -12.78 0.87
C LYS A 80 -5.46 -12.09 1.39
N LEU A 81 -6.39 -11.77 0.50
CA LEU A 81 -7.71 -11.29 0.89
C LEU A 81 -8.43 -12.45 1.61
N LYS A 82 -8.76 -12.25 2.88
CA LYS A 82 -9.71 -13.14 3.56
C LYS A 82 -11.08 -12.85 2.95
N LYS A 83 -11.80 -13.89 2.50
CA LYS A 83 -13.22 -13.76 2.16
C LYS A 83 -13.93 -13.23 3.40
N MET A 84 -14.41 -12.02 3.35
CA MET A 84 -15.26 -11.48 4.41
C MET A 84 -16.58 -12.24 4.34
N ILE A 85 -16.87 -13.01 5.38
CA ILE A 85 -18.20 -13.53 5.60
C ILE A 85 -19.02 -12.29 6.01
N LYS A 86 -19.94 -11.88 5.13
CA LYS A 86 -20.90 -10.82 5.47
C LYS A 86 -21.73 -11.36 6.64
N LYS A 87 -21.51 -10.87 7.85
CA LYS A 87 -22.49 -10.92 8.90
C LYS A 87 -23.50 -9.85 8.56
N ASP A 88 -24.69 -10.28 8.14
CA ASP A 88 -25.82 -9.37 7.97
C ASP A 88 -26.22 -8.85 9.35
N ASP A 89 -25.71 -7.69 9.68
CA ASP A 89 -26.07 -6.92 10.86
C ASP A 89 -27.38 -6.17 10.54
N LEU A 90 -28.47 -6.94 10.39
CA LEU A 90 -29.79 -6.45 9.98
C LEU A 90 -30.43 -5.48 11.01
N ASN A 91 -29.88 -5.40 12.22
CA ASN A 91 -30.49 -4.70 13.35
C ASN A 91 -29.88 -3.32 13.66
N LYS A 92 -28.88 -2.83 12.90
CA LYS A 92 -28.42 -1.45 13.10
C LYS A 92 -29.37 -0.48 12.39
N PRO A 93 -29.85 0.58 13.07
CA PRO A 93 -30.63 1.63 12.41
C PRO A 93 -29.82 2.23 11.27
N ALA A 94 -30.49 2.62 10.20
CA ALA A 94 -29.87 3.36 9.11
C ALA A 94 -29.38 4.71 9.64
N THR A 95 -28.17 5.14 9.24
CA THR A 95 -27.69 6.48 9.57
C THR A 95 -28.61 7.54 8.95
N LYS A 96 -28.75 8.67 9.63
CA LYS A 96 -29.47 9.85 9.09
C LYS A 96 -28.72 10.54 7.95
N TYR A 97 -27.42 10.26 7.80
CA TYR A 97 -26.57 10.89 6.80
C TYR A 97 -26.52 10.09 5.49
N LYS A 98 -26.74 10.79 4.37
CA LYS A 98 -26.72 10.19 3.02
C LYS A 98 -25.30 10.18 2.45
N ASN A 99 -25.06 9.29 1.51
CA ASN A 99 -23.84 9.33 0.72
C ASN A 99 -23.92 10.48 -0.30
N LEU A 100 -23.15 11.52 -0.06
CA LEU A 100 -23.13 12.73 -0.89
C LEU A 100 -22.09 12.69 -2.01
N ILE A 101 -21.21 11.68 -2.01
CA ILE A 101 -20.06 11.66 -2.94
C ILE A 101 -20.31 10.83 -4.20
N LYS A 102 -21.45 10.13 -4.30
CA LYS A 102 -21.75 9.27 -5.46
C LYS A 102 -21.82 10.05 -6.77
N ASP A 103 -22.45 11.22 -6.72
CA ASP A 103 -22.78 12.00 -7.90
C ASP A 103 -21.94 13.29 -8.03
N ILE A 104 -20.93 13.46 -7.16
CA ILE A 104 -20.08 14.64 -7.15
C ILE A 104 -18.82 14.41 -7.98
N LYS A 105 -18.57 15.27 -8.94
CA LYS A 105 -17.27 15.38 -9.61
C LYS A 105 -16.31 16.13 -8.68
N ILE A 106 -15.29 15.44 -8.22
CA ILE A 106 -14.21 16.02 -7.38
C ILE A 106 -13.16 16.57 -8.34
N ASP A 107 -13.04 17.88 -8.45
CA ASP A 107 -12.19 18.57 -9.43
C ASP A 107 -11.10 19.45 -8.81
N LYS A 108 -11.09 19.62 -7.50
CA LYS A 108 -10.07 20.41 -6.78
C LYS A 108 -9.78 19.85 -5.39
N PRO A 109 -8.61 20.20 -4.79
CA PRO A 109 -8.27 19.85 -3.42
C PRO A 109 -9.28 20.38 -2.41
N ASN A 110 -9.39 19.71 -1.28
CA ASN A 110 -10.24 20.05 -0.14
C ASN A 110 -11.74 20.14 -0.47
N MET A 111 -12.21 19.45 -1.52
CA MET A 111 -13.64 19.27 -1.73
C MET A 111 -14.21 18.16 -0.86
N VAL A 112 -13.56 17.01 -0.87
CA VAL A 112 -14.01 15.83 -0.13
C VAL A 112 -12.85 15.21 0.60
N TRP A 113 -12.96 15.16 1.91
CA TRP A 113 -12.08 14.38 2.75
C TRP A 113 -12.74 13.07 3.13
N CYS A 114 -12.02 11.96 2.94
CA CYS A 114 -12.48 10.64 3.31
C CYS A 114 -11.75 10.19 4.56
N THR A 115 -12.47 9.73 5.57
CA THR A 115 -11.89 9.27 6.83
C THR A 115 -12.25 7.82 7.13
N ASP A 116 -11.33 7.13 7.75
CA ASP A 116 -11.49 5.78 8.28
C ASP A 116 -10.40 5.51 9.32
N PHE A 117 -10.56 4.49 10.13
CA PHE A 117 -9.50 4.06 11.04
C PHE A 117 -9.21 2.57 10.91
N THR A 118 -8.02 2.18 11.31
CA THR A 118 -7.60 0.79 11.28
C THR A 118 -6.85 0.42 12.56
N TYR A 119 -6.85 -0.86 12.89
CA TYR A 119 -5.99 -1.38 13.95
C TYR A 119 -4.68 -1.90 13.38
N ILE A 120 -3.62 -1.68 14.13
CA ILE A 120 -2.26 -2.10 13.82
C ILE A 120 -1.75 -2.90 15.02
N LYS A 121 -1.25 -4.11 14.78
CA LYS A 121 -0.64 -4.90 15.84
C LYS A 121 0.76 -4.37 16.14
N TYR A 122 1.00 -4.01 17.39
CA TYR A 122 2.30 -3.57 17.88
C TYR A 122 2.62 -4.29 19.21
N LYS A 123 3.71 -5.06 19.23
CA LYS A 123 4.01 -5.98 20.32
C LYS A 123 2.79 -6.89 20.60
N LEU A 124 2.35 -6.98 21.83
CA LEU A 124 1.19 -7.80 22.24
C LEU A 124 -0.15 -7.04 22.24
N LYS A 125 -0.18 -5.78 21.77
CA LYS A 125 -1.35 -4.90 21.82
C LYS A 125 -1.77 -4.45 20.42
N PHE A 126 -2.95 -3.88 20.35
CA PHE A 126 -3.40 -3.14 19.17
C PHE A 126 -3.29 -1.64 19.44
N ILE A 127 -2.86 -0.91 18.44
CA ILE A 127 -2.97 0.55 18.34
C ILE A 127 -3.89 0.87 17.18
N TYR A 128 -4.58 1.98 17.27
CA TYR A 128 -5.54 2.42 16.26
C TYR A 128 -5.00 3.67 15.58
N LEU A 129 -5.09 3.68 14.26
CA LEU A 129 -4.68 4.80 13.42
C LEU A 129 -5.92 5.26 12.65
N ALA A 130 -6.37 6.49 12.90
CA ALA A 130 -7.30 7.18 12.04
C ALA A 130 -6.55 8.03 11.02
N THR A 131 -7.05 8.09 9.79
CA THR A 131 -6.49 8.93 8.73
C THR A 131 -7.58 9.65 7.97
N ILE A 132 -7.24 10.82 7.48
CA ILE A 132 -8.07 11.59 6.57
C ILE A 132 -7.32 11.74 5.27
N ILE A 133 -7.96 11.40 4.17
CA ILE A 133 -7.40 11.47 2.81
C ILE A 133 -8.23 12.43 1.99
N ASP A 134 -7.58 13.40 1.38
CA ASP A 134 -8.18 14.22 0.33
C ASP A 134 -8.42 13.36 -0.92
N LEU A 135 -9.67 13.31 -1.39
CA LEU A 135 -10.02 12.44 -2.50
C LEU A 135 -9.53 12.93 -3.86
N PHE A 136 -9.15 14.19 -3.99
CA PHE A 136 -8.58 14.74 -5.21
C PHE A 136 -7.06 14.45 -5.28
N THR A 137 -6.29 14.90 -4.28
CA THR A 137 -4.82 14.77 -4.26
C THR A 137 -4.37 13.36 -3.88
N ARG A 138 -5.19 12.61 -3.15
CA ARG A 138 -4.86 11.32 -2.53
C ARG A 138 -3.85 11.43 -1.38
N GLU A 139 -3.64 12.64 -0.89
CA GLU A 139 -2.75 12.93 0.23
C GLU A 139 -3.45 12.64 1.55
N VAL A 140 -2.68 12.15 2.53
CA VAL A 140 -3.13 12.05 3.91
C VAL A 140 -3.00 13.43 4.53
N VAL A 141 -4.12 14.13 4.65
CA VAL A 141 -4.17 15.49 5.18
C VAL A 141 -4.19 15.54 6.70
N GLY A 142 -4.65 14.48 7.36
CA GLY A 142 -4.64 14.38 8.82
C GLY A 142 -4.58 12.94 9.31
N HIS A 143 -4.05 12.78 10.52
CA HIS A 143 -3.98 11.47 11.17
C HIS A 143 -3.97 11.60 12.69
N ASN A 144 -4.37 10.52 13.36
CA ASN A 144 -4.23 10.41 14.81
C ASN A 144 -3.99 8.94 15.20
N VAL A 145 -3.22 8.73 16.26
CA VAL A 145 -2.90 7.40 16.79
C VAL A 145 -3.33 7.31 18.24
N SER A 146 -4.02 6.23 18.59
CA SER A 146 -4.48 6.02 19.96
C SER A 146 -4.43 4.52 20.34
N ARG A 147 -4.42 4.25 21.64
CA ARG A 147 -4.61 2.90 22.19
C ARG A 147 -6.08 2.50 22.25
N PHE A 148 -6.99 3.44 22.04
CA PHE A 148 -8.44 3.25 22.11
C PHE A 148 -9.08 3.67 20.80
N HIS A 149 -10.03 2.88 20.31
CA HIS A 149 -10.90 3.27 19.19
C HIS A 149 -12.17 3.90 19.77
N ASN A 150 -12.20 5.19 19.83
CA ASN A 150 -13.33 5.97 20.29
C ASN A 150 -13.44 7.25 19.46
N ARG A 151 -14.50 8.04 19.69
CA ARG A 151 -14.71 9.30 18.96
C ARG A 151 -13.52 10.25 18.99
N PHE A 152 -12.73 10.28 20.07
CA PHE A 152 -11.57 11.17 20.17
C PHE A 152 -10.44 10.78 19.21
N LEU A 153 -10.36 9.51 18.79
CA LEU A 153 -9.42 9.08 17.76
C LEU A 153 -9.71 9.77 16.43
N VAL A 154 -10.97 9.77 16.00
CA VAL A 154 -11.39 10.33 14.69
C VAL A 154 -11.49 11.85 14.73
N ILE A 155 -11.90 12.44 15.87
CA ILE A 155 -11.88 13.89 16.10
C ILE A 155 -10.45 14.43 16.01
N GLY A 156 -9.49 13.82 16.72
CA GLY A 156 -8.10 14.26 16.68
C GLY A 156 -7.47 14.17 15.29
N ALA A 157 -7.89 13.19 14.46
CA ALA A 157 -7.44 13.13 13.07
C ALA A 157 -8.02 14.30 12.25
N LEU A 158 -9.27 14.72 12.51
CA LEU A 158 -9.90 15.87 11.85
C LEU A 158 -9.26 17.18 12.29
N GLU A 159 -8.99 17.35 13.57
CA GLU A 159 -8.30 18.52 14.13
C GLU A 159 -6.87 18.64 13.55
N ASP A 160 -6.14 17.52 13.43
CA ASP A 160 -4.83 17.50 12.80
C ASP A 160 -4.90 17.96 11.33
N ALA A 161 -5.90 17.53 10.58
CA ALA A 161 -6.11 17.98 9.21
C ALA A 161 -6.44 19.48 9.14
N LEU A 162 -7.35 19.94 9.97
CA LEU A 162 -7.80 21.34 10.01
C LEU A 162 -6.69 22.32 10.44
N SER A 163 -5.70 21.84 11.20
CA SER A 163 -4.54 22.66 11.57
C SER A 163 -3.60 22.98 10.41
N LYS A 164 -3.68 22.21 9.30
CA LYS A 164 -2.75 22.26 8.17
C LYS A 164 -3.41 22.69 6.85
N TYR A 165 -4.69 22.40 6.70
CA TYR A 165 -5.42 22.57 5.45
C TYR A 165 -6.75 23.32 5.67
N PRO A 166 -7.25 24.03 4.66
CA PRO A 166 -8.57 24.65 4.73
C PRO A 166 -9.68 23.60 4.84
N SER A 167 -10.76 23.96 5.51
CA SER A 167 -11.92 23.07 5.72
C SER A 167 -12.45 22.51 4.41
N PRO A 168 -12.81 21.21 4.37
CA PRO A 168 -13.40 20.58 3.19
C PRO A 168 -14.87 20.99 3.04
N LEU A 169 -15.45 20.72 1.86
CA LEU A 169 -16.90 20.86 1.66
C LEU A 169 -17.66 19.66 2.25
N ILE A 170 -17.05 18.47 2.19
CA ILE A 170 -17.67 17.22 2.64
C ILE A 170 -16.63 16.40 3.39
N VAL A 171 -17.03 15.85 4.54
CA VAL A 171 -16.30 14.78 5.23
C VAL A 171 -17.08 13.48 5.07
N HIS A 172 -16.46 12.48 4.44
CA HIS A 172 -17.06 11.17 4.14
C HIS A 172 -16.45 10.08 4.99
N SER A 173 -17.29 9.23 5.59
CA SER A 173 -16.88 8.09 6.42
C SER A 173 -17.74 6.86 6.15
N ASP A 174 -17.42 5.75 6.81
CA ASP A 174 -18.37 4.66 6.99
C ASP A 174 -19.40 4.97 8.10
N GLN A 175 -20.29 4.00 8.39
CA GLN A 175 -21.30 4.10 9.46
C GLN A 175 -20.77 3.59 10.82
N GLY A 176 -19.49 3.81 11.11
CA GLY A 176 -18.92 3.51 12.43
C GLY A 176 -19.53 4.38 13.52
N SER A 177 -19.70 3.82 14.72
CA SER A 177 -20.26 4.54 15.89
C SER A 177 -19.44 5.78 16.25
N GLU A 178 -18.16 5.76 15.97
CA GLU A 178 -17.22 6.86 16.19
C GLU A 178 -17.55 8.05 15.29
N TYR A 179 -17.91 7.78 14.03
CA TYR A 179 -18.28 8.78 13.02
C TYR A 179 -19.74 9.28 13.15
N ASP A 180 -20.64 8.40 13.64
CA ASP A 180 -22.04 8.77 13.91
C ASP A 180 -22.22 9.46 15.28
N SER A 181 -21.14 9.66 16.03
CA SER A 181 -21.16 10.35 17.31
C SER A 181 -21.51 11.82 17.14
N PHE A 182 -22.28 12.35 18.09
CA PHE A 182 -22.68 13.77 18.11
C PHE A 182 -21.45 14.68 18.05
N ASP A 183 -20.39 14.39 18.81
CA ASP A 183 -19.21 15.24 18.87
C ASP A 183 -18.50 15.34 17.52
N PHE A 184 -18.35 14.21 16.79
CA PHE A 184 -17.72 14.21 15.49
C PHE A 184 -18.57 14.93 14.45
N THR A 185 -19.86 14.61 14.38
CA THR A 185 -20.77 15.23 13.39
C THR A 185 -20.94 16.73 13.64
N ASN A 186 -21.04 17.14 14.90
CA ASN A 186 -21.11 18.56 15.28
C ASN A 186 -19.81 19.31 14.91
N LEU A 187 -18.64 18.70 15.12
CA LEU A 187 -17.37 19.30 14.68
C LEU A 187 -17.34 19.49 13.17
N VAL A 188 -17.76 18.48 12.37
CA VAL A 188 -17.83 18.60 10.91
C VAL A 188 -18.78 19.71 10.48
N GLU A 189 -19.95 19.81 11.10
CA GLU A 189 -20.94 20.85 10.79
C GLU A 189 -20.46 22.24 11.23
N SER A 190 -19.77 22.36 12.36
CA SER A 190 -19.25 23.62 12.89
C SER A 190 -18.20 24.29 11.98
N ILE A 191 -17.46 23.49 11.21
CA ILE A 191 -16.49 24.01 10.24
C ILE A 191 -17.11 24.32 8.87
N GLY A 192 -18.43 24.22 8.74
CA GLY A 192 -19.18 24.47 7.51
C GLY A 192 -19.17 23.30 6.52
N ALA A 193 -18.64 22.14 6.90
CA ALA A 193 -18.61 20.94 6.06
C ALA A 193 -19.90 20.12 6.21
N LYS A 194 -20.21 19.32 5.18
CA LYS A 194 -21.34 18.39 5.21
C LYS A 194 -20.86 16.99 5.61
N VAL A 195 -21.59 16.36 6.52
CA VAL A 195 -21.37 14.95 6.87
C VAL A 195 -21.93 14.06 5.76
N SER A 196 -21.15 13.10 5.32
CA SER A 196 -21.52 12.09 4.32
C SER A 196 -21.12 10.71 4.82
N MET A 197 -22.01 9.72 4.68
CA MET A 197 -21.69 8.36 5.10
C MET A 197 -21.97 7.35 3.98
N SER A 198 -21.12 6.33 3.87
CA SER A 198 -21.30 5.25 2.91
C SER A 198 -22.58 4.46 3.20
N THR A 199 -23.17 3.86 2.19
CA THR A 199 -24.32 2.97 2.38
C THR A 199 -23.91 1.74 3.16
N LYS A 200 -24.77 1.27 4.06
CA LYS A 200 -24.52 0.04 4.86
C LYS A 200 -24.17 -1.14 3.95
N GLY A 201 -23.09 -1.83 4.25
CA GLY A 201 -22.65 -3.00 3.47
C GLY A 201 -22.02 -2.67 2.11
N SER A 202 -21.69 -1.41 1.85
CA SER A 202 -21.05 -0.93 0.61
C SER A 202 -19.59 -0.50 0.84
N PRO A 203 -18.68 -1.42 1.18
CA PRO A 203 -17.28 -1.09 1.49
C PRO A 203 -16.57 -0.41 0.31
N TRP A 204 -16.97 -0.69 -0.93
CA TRP A 204 -16.40 -0.03 -2.11
C TRP A 204 -16.61 1.49 -2.14
N GLU A 205 -17.58 2.00 -1.42
CA GLU A 205 -17.82 3.46 -1.29
C GLU A 205 -16.72 4.14 -0.46
N ASN A 206 -15.99 3.38 0.38
CA ASN A 206 -14.78 3.82 1.10
C ASN A 206 -13.50 3.13 0.59
N GLY A 207 -13.50 2.66 -0.66
CA GLY A 207 -12.41 1.85 -1.24
C GLY A 207 -11.04 2.55 -1.25
N TYR A 208 -11.00 3.88 -1.16
CA TYR A 208 -9.75 4.65 -1.09
C TYR A 208 -9.03 4.39 0.23
N GLN A 209 -9.74 4.45 1.35
CA GLN A 209 -9.21 4.17 2.67
C GLN A 209 -8.81 2.69 2.82
N GLU A 210 -9.65 1.76 2.35
CA GLU A 210 -9.31 0.34 2.35
C GLU A 210 -8.02 0.06 1.55
N SER A 211 -7.89 0.67 0.38
CA SER A 211 -6.69 0.55 -0.45
C SER A 211 -5.45 1.13 0.24
N PHE A 212 -5.59 2.30 0.88
CA PHE A 212 -4.52 2.95 1.63
C PHE A 212 -4.06 2.08 2.80
N PHE A 213 -4.97 1.65 3.68
CA PHE A 213 -4.62 0.81 4.81
C PHE A 213 -4.07 -0.56 4.40
N GLY A 214 -4.57 -1.11 3.30
CA GLY A 214 -4.03 -2.34 2.72
C GLY A 214 -2.56 -2.19 2.35
N LYS A 215 -2.19 -1.08 1.71
CA LYS A 215 -0.80 -0.76 1.35
C LYS A 215 0.04 -0.43 2.59
N LEU A 216 -0.48 0.43 3.47
CA LEU A 216 0.20 0.82 4.70
C LEU A 216 0.63 -0.42 5.51
N LYS A 217 -0.30 -1.36 5.76
CA LYS A 217 -0.02 -2.58 6.53
C LYS A 217 1.00 -3.51 5.88
N VAL A 218 1.14 -3.46 4.56
CA VAL A 218 2.14 -4.27 3.85
C VAL A 218 3.50 -3.57 3.81
N GLU A 219 3.52 -2.25 3.57
CA GLU A 219 4.77 -1.48 3.45
C GLU A 219 5.41 -1.19 4.82
N SER A 220 4.60 -1.08 5.89
CA SER A 220 5.12 -0.88 7.25
C SER A 220 5.93 -2.07 7.76
N GLY A 221 5.75 -3.26 7.18
CA GLY A 221 6.41 -4.48 7.65
C GLY A 221 6.07 -4.83 9.09
N ASP A 222 7.03 -5.40 9.82
CA ASP A 222 6.89 -5.66 11.25
C ASP A 222 7.23 -4.41 12.06
N LEU A 223 6.20 -3.78 12.63
CA LEU A 223 6.38 -2.60 13.47
C LEU A 223 7.08 -2.89 14.81
N ASN A 224 7.21 -4.16 15.21
CA ASN A 224 7.93 -4.51 16.43
C ASN A 224 9.44 -4.23 16.33
N ARG A 225 9.95 -3.94 15.14
CA ARG A 225 11.33 -3.50 14.89
C ARG A 225 11.65 -2.10 15.47
N PHE A 226 10.62 -1.30 15.76
CA PHE A 226 10.82 0.02 16.36
C PHE A 226 10.79 -0.09 17.87
N GLU A 227 11.88 0.34 18.50
CA GLU A 227 12.00 0.51 19.94
C GLU A 227 11.45 1.91 20.31
N THR A 228 10.25 1.98 20.84
CA THR A 228 9.71 3.24 21.39
C THR A 228 9.30 3.06 22.82
#